data_02a799ccdbf17c87f9a179e4b83460d2
#
_entry.id   02a799ccdbf17c87f9a179e4b83460d2
#
_cell.length_a   1.000
_cell.length_b   1.000
_cell.length_c   1.000
_cell.angle_alpha   90.00
_cell.angle_beta   90.00
_cell.angle_gamma   90.00
#
_symmetry.space_group_name_H-M   'P 1'
#
loop_
_entity.id
_entity.type
_entity.pdbx_description
1 polymer ?
#
loop_
_entity_poly.entity_id
_entity_poly.type
_entity_poly.pdbx_seq_one_letter_code
_entity_poly.pdbx_strand_id
1 'polypeptide(L)'
;MKQLQFLFSTFFFLSISAQDVAILKYNGGGDWYANPTAIPNLVAFANTNIKTNISKNPQVVYIGSEDLFNYPVLFMTGHGNVYFSDNDANNLRNYLISGGFLHISDNYGLDKFIRKELKKVLPELELKEIPTNHPIYNQTFKFPNGIPKIHEHNKKIAQGFGLFYQGRLVVFYDYETDLSDGWEDEIIHNNPESVREKAL
;
A
#
# COMPACT_ATOMS: atom_id res chain seq x y z
N MET A 1 30.95 -13.89 55.21
CA MET A 1 29.62 -14.04 54.63
C MET A 1 29.58 -13.26 53.32
N LYS A 2 29.57 -13.94 52.18
CA LYS A 2 29.47 -13.29 50.85
C LYS A 2 28.00 -13.23 50.47
N GLN A 3 27.47 -12.00 50.32
CA GLN A 3 26.13 -11.80 49.79
C GLN A 3 26.11 -12.03 48.28
N LEU A 4 25.31 -12.98 47.86
CA LEU A 4 25.05 -13.30 46.44
C LEU A 4 23.92 -12.37 45.97
N GLN A 5 24.27 -11.36 45.17
CA GLN A 5 23.26 -10.50 44.53
C GLN A 5 22.71 -11.24 43.32
N PHE A 6 21.43 -11.61 43.39
CA PHE A 6 20.65 -12.12 42.26
C PHE A 6 20.21 -10.94 41.35
N LEU A 7 20.79 -10.87 40.15
CA LEU A 7 20.33 -9.93 39.11
C LEU A 7 19.09 -10.52 38.44
N PHE A 8 17.94 -9.95 38.76
CA PHE A 8 16.68 -10.28 38.06
C PHE A 8 16.69 -9.56 36.70
N SER A 9 16.98 -10.28 35.61
CA SER A 9 16.84 -9.78 34.25
C SER A 9 15.36 -9.88 33.85
N THR A 10 14.68 -8.74 33.83
CA THR A 10 13.31 -8.65 33.33
C THR A 10 13.35 -8.68 31.81
N PHE A 11 13.01 -9.82 31.21
CA PHE A 11 12.75 -9.89 29.78
C PHE A 11 11.45 -9.17 29.47
N PHE A 12 11.54 -7.99 28.87
CA PHE A 12 10.42 -7.35 28.22
C PHE A 12 10.10 -8.13 26.94
N PHE A 13 9.03 -8.92 26.94
CA PHE A 13 8.44 -9.42 25.72
C PHE A 13 7.76 -8.24 25.01
N LEU A 14 8.44 -7.68 24.01
CA LEU A 14 7.78 -6.81 23.03
C LEU A 14 6.79 -7.70 22.28
N SER A 15 5.51 -7.53 22.57
CA SER A 15 4.45 -8.07 21.73
C SER A 15 4.63 -7.42 20.37
N ILE A 16 5.12 -8.18 19.37
CA ILE A 16 5.07 -7.75 17.97
C ILE A 16 3.58 -7.76 17.62
N SER A 17 2.98 -6.59 17.61
CA SER A 17 1.62 -6.44 17.09
C SER A 17 1.63 -6.88 15.63
N ALA A 18 0.60 -7.60 15.21
CA ALA A 18 0.41 -7.96 13.82
C ALA A 18 0.53 -6.68 12.97
N GLN A 19 1.32 -6.75 11.90
CA GLN A 19 1.46 -5.60 10.99
C GLN A 19 0.18 -5.49 10.18
N ASP A 20 -0.73 -4.63 10.60
CA ASP A 20 -2.01 -4.46 9.94
C ASP A 20 -1.89 -3.48 8.76
N VAL A 21 -2.71 -3.71 7.73
CA VAL A 21 -2.91 -2.80 6.60
C VAL A 21 -4.14 -1.96 6.90
N ALA A 22 -4.08 -0.65 6.66
CA ALA A 22 -5.25 0.21 6.73
C ALA A 22 -5.58 0.82 5.36
N ILE A 23 -6.88 1.03 5.13
CA ILE A 23 -7.40 1.72 3.94
C ILE A 23 -7.35 3.21 4.20
N LEU A 24 -6.70 3.97 3.31
CA LEU A 24 -6.56 5.41 3.43
C LEU A 24 -7.79 6.13 2.88
N LYS A 25 -8.54 6.78 3.77
CA LYS A 25 -9.63 7.67 3.40
C LYS A 25 -9.08 9.07 3.13
N TYR A 26 -9.44 9.60 1.94
CA TYR A 26 -9.04 10.93 1.46
C TYR A 26 -10.25 11.77 1.03
N ASN A 27 -10.04 13.06 0.80
CA ASN A 27 -11.04 13.99 0.30
C ASN A 27 -10.93 14.17 -1.23
N GLY A 28 -11.89 14.89 -1.82
CA GLY A 28 -11.90 15.24 -3.23
C GLY A 28 -13.05 14.63 -4.03
N GLY A 29 -13.82 13.74 -3.42
CA GLY A 29 -14.98 13.10 -4.04
C GLY A 29 -14.66 11.84 -4.83
N GLY A 30 -13.41 11.38 -4.84
CA GLY A 30 -13.07 10.04 -5.32
C GLY A 30 -13.55 8.96 -4.35
N ASP A 31 -13.79 7.78 -4.87
CA ASP A 31 -14.35 6.64 -4.15
C ASP A 31 -13.26 5.81 -3.43
N TRP A 32 -12.61 6.39 -2.44
CA TRP A 32 -11.58 5.73 -1.62
C TRP A 32 -12.02 4.36 -1.05
N TYR A 33 -13.31 4.09 -1.05
CA TYR A 33 -13.95 2.84 -0.60
C TYR A 33 -14.15 1.82 -1.73
N ALA A 34 -13.66 2.09 -2.92
CA ALA A 34 -13.65 1.11 -4.01
C ALA A 34 -12.86 -0.14 -3.61
N ASN A 35 -13.16 -1.26 -4.25
CA ASN A 35 -12.49 -2.54 -4.07
C ASN A 35 -12.54 -3.07 -2.60
N PRO A 36 -13.75 -3.22 -2.03
CA PRO A 36 -13.92 -3.49 -0.60
C PRO A 36 -13.41 -4.88 -0.17
N THR A 37 -13.32 -5.86 -1.08
CA THR A 37 -12.82 -7.21 -0.78
C THR A 37 -11.34 -7.39 -1.12
N ALA A 38 -10.72 -6.41 -1.79
CA ALA A 38 -9.34 -6.49 -2.28
C ALA A 38 -8.32 -6.74 -1.14
N ILE A 39 -8.30 -5.89 -0.12
CA ILE A 39 -7.35 -6.05 1.00
C ILE A 39 -7.63 -7.30 1.83
N PRO A 40 -8.88 -7.65 2.20
CA PRO A 40 -9.19 -8.94 2.83
C PRO A 40 -8.63 -10.14 2.08
N ASN A 41 -8.78 -10.18 0.74
CA ASN A 41 -8.30 -11.28 -0.10
C ASN A 41 -6.77 -11.30 -0.21
N LEU A 42 -6.13 -10.13 -0.45
CA LEU A 42 -4.67 -10.03 -0.46
C LEU A 42 -4.06 -10.50 0.86
N VAL A 43 -4.63 -10.10 1.99
CA VAL A 43 -4.18 -10.52 3.33
C VAL A 43 -4.40 -12.02 3.53
N ALA A 44 -5.54 -12.57 3.08
CA ALA A 44 -5.80 -14.00 3.15
C ALA A 44 -4.76 -14.79 2.35
N PHE A 45 -4.42 -14.31 1.14
CA PHE A 45 -3.37 -14.89 0.31
C PHE A 45 -2.00 -14.82 1.00
N ALA A 46 -1.60 -13.66 1.52
CA ALA A 46 -0.34 -13.47 2.21
C ALA A 46 -0.21 -14.38 3.45
N ASN A 47 -1.25 -14.46 4.29
CA ASN A 47 -1.26 -15.30 5.47
C ASN A 47 -1.11 -16.79 5.11
N THR A 48 -1.68 -17.20 3.98
CA THR A 48 -1.60 -18.60 3.52
C THR A 48 -0.25 -18.92 2.89
N ASN A 49 0.24 -18.07 1.98
CA ASN A 49 1.36 -18.39 1.08
C ASN A 49 2.72 -17.95 1.62
N ILE A 50 2.80 -16.84 2.34
CA ILE A 50 4.06 -16.31 2.90
C ILE A 50 4.07 -16.28 4.44
N LYS A 51 3.06 -16.91 5.07
CA LYS A 51 2.99 -17.13 6.52
C LYS A 51 3.00 -15.85 7.35
N THR A 52 2.39 -14.79 6.85
CA THR A 52 2.12 -13.59 7.63
C THR A 52 1.00 -13.82 8.65
N ASN A 53 0.82 -12.89 9.57
CA ASN A 53 -0.28 -12.89 10.54
C ASN A 53 -0.92 -11.50 10.56
N ILE A 54 -1.47 -11.09 9.41
CA ILE A 54 -2.11 -9.78 9.22
C ILE A 54 -3.61 -9.94 9.46
N SER A 55 -4.26 -8.92 10.06
CA SER A 55 -5.71 -8.90 10.22
C SER A 55 -6.41 -8.83 8.86
N LYS A 56 -7.41 -9.72 8.65
CA LYS A 56 -8.25 -9.71 7.43
C LYS A 56 -9.29 -8.58 7.42
N ASN A 57 -9.43 -7.84 8.51
CA ASN A 57 -10.38 -6.76 8.66
C ASN A 57 -9.62 -5.43 8.68
N PRO A 58 -9.29 -4.85 7.50
CA PRO A 58 -8.55 -3.59 7.44
C PRO A 58 -9.37 -2.48 8.11
N GLN A 59 -8.68 -1.62 8.85
CA GLN A 59 -9.29 -0.42 9.37
C GLN A 59 -9.26 0.68 8.32
N VAL A 60 -10.22 1.60 8.38
CA VAL A 60 -10.23 2.80 7.56
C VAL A 60 -9.66 3.95 8.38
N VAL A 61 -8.62 4.60 7.89
CA VAL A 61 -7.99 5.73 8.55
C VAL A 61 -8.06 6.97 7.67
N TYR A 62 -8.36 8.11 8.28
CA TYR A 62 -8.39 9.38 7.56
C TYR A 62 -6.97 9.96 7.43
N ILE A 63 -6.64 10.47 6.24
CA ILE A 63 -5.29 10.98 5.94
C ILE A 63 -4.79 12.08 6.89
N GLY A 64 -5.69 12.88 7.45
CA GLY A 64 -5.38 13.92 8.44
C GLY A 64 -5.34 13.43 9.89
N SER A 65 -5.59 12.14 10.16
CA SER A 65 -5.61 11.58 11.51
C SER A 65 -4.21 11.10 11.95
N GLU A 66 -3.92 11.20 13.24
CA GLU A 66 -2.75 10.56 13.85
C GLU A 66 -2.82 9.02 13.82
N ASP A 67 -4.01 8.46 13.58
CA ASP A 67 -4.20 7.01 13.49
C ASP A 67 -3.38 6.36 12.37
N LEU A 68 -2.93 7.12 11.36
CA LEU A 68 -2.03 6.62 10.32
C LEU A 68 -0.81 5.90 10.90
N PHE A 69 -0.26 6.44 11.99
CA PHE A 69 0.99 5.96 12.60
C PHE A 69 0.84 4.62 13.31
N ASN A 70 -0.39 4.13 13.49
CA ASN A 70 -0.65 2.80 14.03
C ASN A 70 -0.47 1.68 12.98
N TYR A 71 -0.36 2.02 11.69
CA TYR A 71 -0.31 1.06 10.59
C TYR A 71 0.96 1.22 9.78
N PRO A 72 1.77 0.17 9.62
CA PRO A 72 3.00 0.24 8.83
C PRO A 72 2.74 0.36 7.32
N VAL A 73 1.57 -0.10 6.87
CA VAL A 73 1.17 -0.09 5.47
C VAL A 73 -0.21 0.55 5.31
N LEU A 74 -0.29 1.54 4.44
CA LEU A 74 -1.54 2.12 3.98
C LEU A 74 -1.82 1.70 2.54
N PHE A 75 -3.08 1.38 2.28
CA PHE A 75 -3.58 1.11 0.94
C PHE A 75 -4.54 2.23 0.52
N MET A 76 -4.37 2.71 -0.69
CA MET A 76 -5.19 3.77 -1.29
C MET A 76 -5.63 3.32 -2.68
N THR A 77 -6.90 3.48 -2.98
CA THR A 77 -7.46 3.25 -4.31
C THR A 77 -8.60 4.23 -4.58
N GLY A 78 -9.19 4.19 -5.75
CA GLY A 78 -10.39 4.93 -6.14
C GLY A 78 -10.33 5.50 -7.55
N HIS A 79 -11.47 5.99 -8.00
CA HIS A 79 -11.63 6.68 -9.28
C HIS A 79 -11.68 8.19 -9.06
N GLY A 80 -11.19 8.96 -10.02
CA GLY A 80 -11.40 10.41 -10.07
C GLY A 80 -10.60 11.21 -9.06
N ASN A 81 -11.25 12.23 -8.49
CA ASN A 81 -10.55 13.31 -7.83
C ASN A 81 -10.04 12.94 -6.43
N VAL A 82 -8.75 13.22 -6.21
CA VAL A 82 -8.08 13.18 -4.90
C VAL A 82 -7.70 14.59 -4.50
N TYR A 83 -7.91 14.94 -3.26
CA TYR A 83 -7.51 16.22 -2.71
C TYR A 83 -6.94 16.04 -1.29
N PHE A 84 -5.74 16.56 -1.09
CA PHE A 84 -5.10 16.67 0.22
C PHE A 84 -5.03 18.15 0.61
N SER A 85 -5.56 18.51 1.78
CA SER A 85 -5.26 19.80 2.40
C SER A 85 -3.77 19.86 2.76
N ASP A 86 -3.27 21.05 3.09
CA ASP A 86 -1.87 21.19 3.53
C ASP A 86 -1.59 20.36 4.81
N ASN A 87 -2.58 20.27 5.69
CA ASN A 87 -2.49 19.44 6.89
C ASN A 87 -2.45 17.95 6.54
N ASP A 88 -3.29 17.48 5.63
CA ASP A 88 -3.29 16.10 5.15
C ASP A 88 -1.94 15.73 4.51
N ALA A 89 -1.44 16.62 3.66
CA ALA A 89 -0.16 16.42 2.99
C ALA A 89 1.01 16.36 3.99
N ASN A 90 1.04 17.27 4.98
CA ASN A 90 2.04 17.26 6.04
C ASN A 90 1.96 16.01 6.91
N ASN A 91 0.75 15.57 7.26
CA ASN A 91 0.55 14.37 8.07
C ASN A 91 1.03 13.12 7.34
N LEU A 92 0.62 12.96 6.07
CA LEU A 92 1.09 11.84 5.24
C LEU A 92 2.61 11.88 5.02
N ARG A 93 3.19 13.08 4.82
CA ARG A 93 4.64 13.25 4.75
C ARG A 93 5.32 12.69 6.00
N ASN A 94 4.88 13.14 7.18
CA ASN A 94 5.46 12.72 8.46
C ASN A 94 5.36 11.19 8.61
N TYR A 95 4.22 10.60 8.27
CA TYR A 95 4.03 9.16 8.25
C TYR A 95 5.06 8.45 7.36
N LEU A 96 5.19 8.89 6.11
CA LEU A 96 6.09 8.27 5.13
C LEU A 96 7.57 8.37 5.53
N ILE A 97 8.02 9.54 6.00
CA ILE A 97 9.42 9.72 6.40
C ILE A 97 9.77 9.00 7.72
N SER A 98 8.78 8.75 8.58
CA SER A 98 8.94 8.05 9.87
C SER A 98 8.94 6.52 9.75
N GLY A 99 8.81 5.96 8.55
CA GLY A 99 8.87 4.52 8.35
C GLY A 99 7.64 3.91 7.67
N GLY A 100 6.54 4.66 7.55
CA GLY A 100 5.33 4.20 6.87
C GLY A 100 5.51 3.93 5.38
N PHE A 101 4.61 3.14 4.82
CA PHE A 101 4.57 2.79 3.41
C PHE A 101 3.15 2.98 2.86
N LEU A 102 3.03 3.58 1.68
CA LEU A 102 1.77 3.76 0.98
C LEU A 102 1.79 3.00 -0.35
N HIS A 103 0.83 2.09 -0.52
CA HIS A 103 0.50 1.51 -1.81
C HIS A 103 -0.71 2.24 -2.39
N ILE A 104 -0.59 2.73 -3.61
CA ILE A 104 -1.66 3.36 -4.37
C ILE A 104 -1.98 2.47 -5.55
N SER A 105 -3.21 1.98 -5.62
CA SER A 105 -3.71 1.21 -6.76
C SER A 105 -4.56 2.12 -7.63
N ASP A 106 -4.13 2.31 -8.88
CA ASP A 106 -4.80 3.16 -9.84
C ASP A 106 -6.06 2.48 -10.35
N ASN A 107 -7.20 3.05 -10.00
CA ASN A 107 -8.42 2.83 -10.74
C ASN A 107 -8.58 3.97 -11.76
N TYR A 108 -9.18 3.68 -12.89
CA TYR A 108 -9.23 4.59 -14.03
C TYR A 108 -9.62 6.02 -13.66
N GLY A 109 -8.73 6.97 -14.01
CA GLY A 109 -8.95 8.41 -13.80
C GLY A 109 -8.31 9.01 -12.55
N LEU A 110 -7.65 8.22 -11.70
CA LEU A 110 -6.95 8.69 -10.50
C LEU A 110 -5.67 9.46 -10.83
N ASP A 111 -4.93 9.03 -11.84
CA ASP A 111 -3.54 9.41 -12.14
C ASP A 111 -3.26 10.92 -12.07
N LYS A 112 -4.01 11.73 -12.82
CA LYS A 112 -3.78 13.19 -12.90
C LYS A 112 -3.94 13.90 -11.55
N PHE A 113 -4.75 13.35 -10.66
CA PHE A 113 -4.99 13.93 -9.34
C PHE A 113 -3.94 13.49 -8.36
N ILE A 114 -3.68 12.18 -8.27
CA ILE A 114 -2.74 11.65 -7.28
C ILE A 114 -1.30 12.14 -7.49
N ARG A 115 -0.84 12.28 -8.75
CA ARG A 115 0.49 12.85 -9.02
C ARG A 115 0.63 14.27 -8.49
N LYS A 116 -0.40 15.09 -8.63
CA LYS A 116 -0.43 16.45 -8.09
C LYS A 116 -0.39 16.45 -6.55
N GLU A 117 -1.17 15.58 -5.94
CA GLU A 117 -1.27 15.53 -4.49
C GLU A 117 0.02 14.94 -3.86
N LEU A 118 0.64 13.93 -4.46
CA LEU A 118 1.94 13.42 -4.03
C LEU A 118 3.04 14.48 -4.08
N LYS A 119 2.96 15.41 -5.05
CA LYS A 119 3.91 16.52 -5.12
C LYS A 119 3.77 17.53 -3.97
N LYS A 120 2.61 17.62 -3.34
CA LYS A 120 2.45 18.39 -2.08
C LYS A 120 3.06 17.65 -0.89
N VAL A 121 2.92 16.32 -0.86
CA VAL A 121 3.42 15.48 0.24
C VAL A 121 4.94 15.47 0.30
N LEU A 122 5.60 15.23 -0.82
CA LEU A 122 7.06 15.12 -0.94
C LEU A 122 7.55 15.98 -2.13
N PRO A 123 7.52 17.32 -2.00
CA PRO A 123 7.82 18.24 -3.10
C PRO A 123 9.26 18.14 -3.62
N GLU A 124 10.18 17.64 -2.79
CA GLU A 124 11.59 17.43 -3.15
C GLU A 124 11.83 16.13 -3.92
N LEU A 125 10.85 15.21 -3.94
CA LEU A 125 10.98 13.92 -4.62
C LEU A 125 10.26 13.94 -5.97
N GLU A 126 10.73 13.07 -6.85
CA GLU A 126 10.14 12.81 -8.15
C GLU A 126 9.59 11.38 -8.18
N LEU A 127 8.36 11.23 -8.70
CA LEU A 127 7.75 9.92 -8.92
C LEU A 127 8.45 9.25 -10.11
N LYS A 128 9.21 8.18 -9.84
CA LYS A 128 10.05 7.49 -10.83
C LYS A 128 9.47 6.13 -11.17
N GLU A 129 9.53 5.78 -12.44
CA GLU A 129 9.23 4.40 -12.85
C GLU A 129 10.22 3.43 -12.21
N ILE A 130 9.69 2.34 -11.67
CA ILE A 130 10.46 1.31 -10.99
C ILE A 130 10.88 0.26 -12.02
N PRO A 131 12.19 0.03 -12.21
CA PRO A 131 12.67 -0.93 -13.21
C PRO A 131 12.31 -2.37 -12.78
N THR A 132 12.07 -3.24 -13.76
CA THR A 132 11.59 -4.62 -13.54
C THR A 132 12.55 -5.49 -12.70
N ASN A 133 13.82 -5.13 -12.62
CA ASN A 133 14.80 -5.81 -11.76
C ASN A 133 14.77 -5.32 -10.29
N HIS A 134 13.91 -4.35 -9.97
CA HIS A 134 13.81 -3.86 -8.59
C HIS A 134 13.28 -4.96 -7.66
N PRO A 135 13.75 -5.02 -6.40
CA PRO A 135 13.33 -6.03 -5.42
C PRO A 135 11.80 -6.14 -5.24
N ILE A 136 11.03 -5.07 -5.38
CA ILE A 136 9.57 -5.10 -5.24
C ILE A 136 8.91 -6.11 -6.21
N TYR A 137 9.50 -6.35 -7.38
CA TYR A 137 9.02 -7.32 -8.35
C TYR A 137 9.66 -8.70 -8.22
N ASN A 138 10.61 -8.87 -7.30
CA ASN A 138 11.48 -10.04 -7.26
C ASN A 138 11.71 -10.58 -5.85
N GLN A 139 10.71 -10.46 -4.96
CA GLN A 139 10.76 -11.02 -3.63
C GLN A 139 10.40 -12.53 -3.63
N THR A 140 9.33 -12.91 -2.98
CA THR A 140 8.84 -14.30 -2.94
C THR A 140 8.36 -14.76 -4.32
N PHE A 141 7.58 -13.94 -4.98
CA PHE A 141 7.11 -14.16 -6.34
C PHE A 141 7.95 -13.35 -7.34
N LYS A 142 7.98 -13.79 -8.58
CA LYS A 142 8.80 -13.18 -9.63
C LYS A 142 7.91 -12.57 -10.71
N PHE A 143 8.08 -11.28 -10.94
CA PHE A 143 7.41 -10.51 -11.98
C PHE A 143 8.46 -9.97 -12.97
N PRO A 144 9.06 -10.81 -13.82
CA PRO A 144 10.20 -10.42 -14.67
C PRO A 144 9.85 -9.33 -15.69
N ASN A 145 8.56 -9.17 -15.99
CA ASN A 145 8.03 -8.14 -16.88
C ASN A 145 7.43 -6.95 -16.13
N GLY A 146 7.66 -6.85 -14.83
CA GLY A 146 7.04 -5.83 -13.99
C GLY A 146 5.60 -6.17 -13.59
N ILE A 147 4.85 -5.15 -13.18
CA ILE A 147 3.48 -5.32 -12.68
C ILE A 147 2.52 -5.81 -13.78
N PRO A 148 1.62 -6.77 -13.50
CA PRO A 148 0.66 -7.27 -14.49
C PRO A 148 -0.43 -6.23 -14.78
N LYS A 149 -0.94 -6.23 -16.00
CA LYS A 149 -2.17 -5.53 -16.37
C LYS A 149 -3.37 -6.43 -16.12
N ILE A 150 -4.34 -5.93 -15.36
CA ILE A 150 -5.56 -6.66 -15.01
C ILE A 150 -6.71 -6.27 -15.94
N HIS A 151 -6.97 -4.97 -16.07
CA HIS A 151 -7.98 -4.44 -16.98
C HIS A 151 -7.37 -3.54 -18.05
N GLU A 152 -8.06 -3.43 -19.18
CA GLU A 152 -7.66 -2.59 -20.30
C GLU A 152 -8.62 -1.43 -20.47
N HIS A 153 -8.15 -0.20 -20.35
CA HIS A 153 -8.97 1.00 -20.51
C HIS A 153 -8.62 1.80 -21.76
N ASN A 154 -7.35 2.14 -21.93
CA ASN A 154 -6.91 3.11 -22.94
C ASN A 154 -5.66 2.69 -23.70
N LYS A 155 -5.34 1.40 -23.71
CA LYS A 155 -4.18 0.77 -24.38
C LYS A 155 -2.82 1.24 -23.87
N LYS A 156 -2.75 1.87 -22.69
CA LYS A 156 -1.48 2.16 -22.04
C LYS A 156 -0.93 0.93 -21.34
N ILE A 157 0.37 0.87 -21.20
CA ILE A 157 1.06 -0.22 -20.50
C ILE A 157 0.96 -0.05 -18.99
N ALA A 158 0.92 -1.18 -18.30
CA ALA A 158 1.03 -1.21 -16.85
C ALA A 158 2.44 -0.79 -16.41
N GLN A 159 2.54 0.13 -15.44
CA GLN A 159 3.81 0.63 -14.92
C GLN A 159 3.73 0.78 -13.40
N GLY A 160 4.79 0.42 -12.71
CA GLY A 160 4.95 0.73 -11.31
C GLY A 160 5.80 1.98 -11.12
N PHE A 161 5.32 2.92 -10.34
CA PHE A 161 6.06 4.12 -9.96
C PHE A 161 6.37 4.12 -8.47
N GLY A 162 7.43 4.83 -8.08
CA GLY A 162 7.81 4.95 -6.68
C GLY A 162 8.33 6.31 -6.28
N LEU A 163 8.08 6.68 -5.04
CA LEU A 163 8.82 7.72 -4.34
C LEU A 163 9.84 7.09 -3.42
N PHE A 164 11.08 7.57 -3.49
CA PHE A 164 12.20 7.04 -2.71
C PHE A 164 12.71 8.11 -1.75
N TYR A 165 12.59 7.87 -0.45
CA TYR A 165 13.13 8.73 0.58
C TYR A 165 14.31 8.06 1.26
N GLN A 166 15.49 8.69 1.21
CA GLN A 166 16.75 8.14 1.76
C GLN A 166 17.04 6.69 1.32
N GLY A 167 16.77 6.37 0.04
CA GLY A 167 16.97 5.04 -0.53
C GLY A 167 15.86 4.02 -0.24
N ARG A 168 14.88 4.35 0.59
CA ARG A 168 13.72 3.49 0.89
C ARG A 168 12.56 3.86 -0.04
N LEU A 169 11.92 2.86 -0.66
CA LEU A 169 10.65 3.03 -1.34
C LEU A 169 9.58 3.34 -0.29
N VAL A 170 9.00 4.53 -0.34
CA VAL A 170 7.99 5.00 0.62
C VAL A 170 6.58 5.03 0.05
N VAL A 171 6.47 5.19 -1.28
CA VAL A 171 5.21 5.08 -2.02
C VAL A 171 5.44 4.15 -3.20
N PHE A 172 4.56 3.19 -3.38
CA PHE A 172 4.40 2.40 -4.60
C PHE A 172 3.08 2.75 -5.25
N TYR A 173 3.10 3.08 -6.53
CA TYR A 173 1.94 3.45 -7.32
C TYR A 173 1.86 2.56 -8.55
N ASP A 174 0.84 1.71 -8.61
CA ASP A 174 0.58 0.83 -9.74
C ASP A 174 -0.32 1.53 -10.77
N TYR A 175 0.29 2.08 -11.79
CA TYR A 175 -0.37 2.86 -12.83
C TYR A 175 -0.85 1.99 -13.98
N GLU A 176 -2.09 2.20 -14.42
CA GLU A 176 -2.71 1.51 -15.58
C GLU A 176 -2.76 -0.02 -15.42
N THR A 177 -2.85 -0.51 -14.20
CA THR A 177 -2.88 -1.95 -13.92
C THR A 177 -4.24 -2.43 -13.49
N ASP A 178 -5.00 -1.62 -12.72
CA ASP A 178 -6.16 -2.02 -11.92
C ASP A 178 -5.85 -3.24 -11.04
N LEU A 179 -4.67 -3.22 -10.39
CA LEU A 179 -4.16 -4.37 -9.65
C LEU A 179 -5.14 -4.83 -8.57
N SER A 180 -5.71 -3.89 -7.84
CA SER A 180 -6.65 -4.19 -6.76
C SER A 180 -7.97 -4.80 -7.24
N ASP A 181 -8.39 -4.57 -8.48
CA ASP A 181 -9.55 -5.25 -9.08
C ASP A 181 -9.29 -6.76 -9.24
N GLY A 182 -8.03 -7.12 -9.47
CA GLY A 182 -7.62 -8.52 -9.52
C GLY A 182 -7.62 -9.22 -8.14
N TRP A 183 -7.61 -8.46 -7.06
CA TRP A 183 -7.72 -9.00 -5.69
C TRP A 183 -9.16 -9.14 -5.21
N GLU A 184 -10.12 -8.47 -5.88
CA GLU A 184 -11.54 -8.54 -5.54
C GLU A 184 -12.10 -9.97 -5.70
N ASP A 185 -13.24 -10.21 -5.09
CA ASP A 185 -14.00 -11.45 -5.30
C ASP A 185 -14.36 -11.60 -6.77
N GLU A 186 -14.33 -12.83 -7.28
CA GLU A 186 -14.59 -13.15 -8.69
C GLU A 186 -15.87 -12.51 -9.22
N ILE A 187 -16.91 -12.50 -8.40
CA ILE A 187 -18.24 -11.99 -8.76
C ILE A 187 -18.24 -10.46 -9.02
N ILE A 188 -17.28 -9.72 -8.51
CA ILE A 188 -17.26 -8.23 -8.61
C ILE A 188 -16.93 -7.80 -10.04
N HIS A 189 -15.85 -8.32 -10.59
CA HIS A 189 -15.35 -7.93 -11.92
C HIS A 189 -15.44 -9.05 -12.96
N ASN A 190 -15.95 -10.23 -12.59
CA ASN A 190 -15.93 -11.45 -13.40
C ASN A 190 -14.51 -11.81 -13.92
N ASN A 191 -13.49 -11.47 -13.15
CA ASN A 191 -12.12 -11.79 -13.47
C ASN A 191 -11.90 -13.31 -13.42
N PRO A 192 -11.37 -13.94 -14.49
CA PRO A 192 -10.99 -15.35 -14.45
C PRO A 192 -9.96 -15.61 -13.36
N GLU A 193 -9.96 -16.82 -12.78
CA GLU A 193 -8.98 -17.23 -11.77
C GLU A 193 -7.54 -16.94 -12.19
N SER A 194 -7.20 -17.20 -13.48
CA SER A 194 -5.86 -16.93 -14.02
C SER A 194 -5.45 -15.45 -14.02
N VAL A 195 -6.41 -14.53 -14.01
CA VAL A 195 -6.15 -13.08 -13.88
C VAL A 195 -5.96 -12.72 -12.41
N ARG A 196 -6.78 -13.27 -11.53
CA ARG A 196 -6.69 -13.09 -10.08
C ARG A 196 -5.37 -13.65 -9.52
N GLU A 197 -4.96 -14.84 -9.96
CA GLU A 197 -3.66 -15.42 -9.61
C GLU A 197 -2.45 -14.56 -10.03
N LYS A 198 -2.57 -13.82 -11.13
CA LYS A 198 -1.51 -12.89 -11.55
C LYS A 198 -1.47 -11.62 -10.72
N ALA A 199 -2.60 -11.21 -10.17
CA ALA A 199 -2.71 -10.01 -9.35
C ALA A 199 -2.22 -10.25 -7.91
N LEU A 200 -2.47 -11.42 -7.35
CA LEU A 200 -2.05 -11.86 -6.02
C LEU A 200 -0.61 -12.38 -6.02
#